data_9c4371274ad54b033774e682d5f1326b
#
_entry.id   9c4371274ad54b033774e682d5f1326b
#
_cell.length_a   1.000
_cell.length_b   1.000
_cell.length_c   1.000
_cell.angle_alpha   90.00
_cell.angle_beta   90.00
_cell.angle_gamma   90.00
#
_symmetry.space_group_name_H-M   'P 1'
#
loop_
_entity.id
_entity.type
_entity.pdbx_description
1 polymer ?
#
loop_
_entity_poly.entity_id
_entity_poly.type
_entity_poly.pdbx_seq_one_letter_code
_entity_poly.pdbx_strand_id
1 'polypeptide(L)'
;MPAVPDRFSVVDNEVKIAAAYNQAGYRYGKYADGSGDKLFCFEGRHAYADRKTWELIDGKLLALRAGGLHRLRVLDLGCGPGTWLRRVVVRAKQMGFTEIEAQGLDIADAQLHRARALSRTVAEMEGVTLSFRHADLRGKLPCLQSDLCLCLYSVLNHLPAGELPDALRRIADITTGFFVATVRTIGSTPTVYVDDVSTALRFYQDNQIDRLDVEFTNGHRTSFQSHLFSRAELLKLAGTAFEVEEVLGLDLFHLRFAADARWNPPSATPLARLSQELARLEERYCRDPGFIDHAAHLLLVARGRKEARKCTGS
;
A
#
# COMPACT_ATOMS: atom_id res chain seq x y z
N MET A 1 -25.91 28.04 14.86
CA MET A 1 -24.97 27.54 13.84
C MET A 1 -23.83 26.87 14.59
N PRO A 2 -23.54 25.58 14.42
CA PRO A 2 -22.37 24.98 15.00
C PRO A 2 -21.12 25.57 14.30
N ALA A 3 -20.11 25.92 15.08
CA ALA A 3 -18.86 26.48 14.61
C ALA A 3 -18.21 25.52 13.59
N VAL A 4 -17.79 26.06 12.46
CA VAL A 4 -16.96 25.34 11.47
C VAL A 4 -15.69 24.91 12.20
N PRO A 5 -15.36 23.62 12.27
CA PRO A 5 -14.14 23.20 12.94
C PRO A 5 -12.94 23.76 12.18
N ASP A 6 -12.00 24.26 12.98
CA ASP A 6 -10.71 24.81 12.54
C ASP A 6 -10.07 23.94 11.45
N ARG A 7 -9.58 24.59 10.39
CA ARG A 7 -8.75 23.95 9.38
C ARG A 7 -7.52 23.39 10.07
N PHE A 8 -7.47 22.06 10.21
CA PHE A 8 -6.25 21.38 10.66
C PHE A 8 -5.09 21.81 9.77
N SER A 9 -4.01 22.30 10.35
CA SER A 9 -2.83 22.64 9.58
C SER A 9 -2.27 21.35 8.94
N VAL A 10 -1.82 21.44 7.71
CA VAL A 10 -1.23 20.29 6.95
C VAL A 10 -0.08 19.65 7.73
N VAL A 11 0.73 20.46 8.43
CA VAL A 11 1.84 20.02 9.28
C VAL A 11 1.37 19.18 10.46
N ASP A 12 0.19 19.47 11.03
CA ASP A 12 -0.36 18.76 12.19
C ASP A 12 -0.79 17.32 11.82
N ASN A 13 -1.22 17.12 10.57
CA ASN A 13 -1.64 15.82 10.07
C ASN A 13 -0.47 14.83 9.85
N GLU A 14 0.69 15.30 9.35
CA GLU A 14 1.90 14.47 9.21
C GLU A 14 2.38 13.94 10.55
N VAL A 15 2.49 14.83 11.51
CA VAL A 15 2.94 14.49 12.86
C VAL A 15 2.02 13.44 13.46
N LYS A 16 0.71 13.57 13.25
CA LYS A 16 -0.28 12.60 13.73
C LYS A 16 -0.18 11.26 13.03
N ILE A 17 -0.04 11.25 11.69
CA ILE A 17 0.13 10.02 10.91
C ILE A 17 1.44 9.34 11.28
N ALA A 18 2.56 10.05 11.28
CA ALA A 18 3.86 9.50 11.68
C ALA A 18 3.84 8.97 13.11
N ALA A 19 3.25 9.70 14.07
CA ALA A 19 3.10 9.27 15.45
C ALA A 19 2.27 7.99 15.57
N ALA A 20 1.16 7.91 14.83
CA ALA A 20 0.31 6.75 14.80
C ALA A 20 1.04 5.49 14.28
N TYR A 21 1.76 5.60 13.17
CA TYR A 21 2.54 4.49 12.63
C TYR A 21 3.78 4.15 13.45
N ASN A 22 4.41 5.12 14.11
CA ASN A 22 5.47 4.88 15.08
C ASN A 22 4.94 4.08 16.29
N GLN A 23 3.77 4.43 16.80
CA GLN A 23 3.12 3.72 17.91
C GLN A 23 2.63 2.32 17.51
N ALA A 24 2.10 2.17 16.29
CA ALA A 24 1.67 0.89 15.74
C ALA A 24 2.84 -0.04 15.36
N GLY A 25 4.07 0.45 15.35
CA GLY A 25 5.26 -0.22 14.83
C GLY A 25 5.46 -1.66 15.29
N TYR A 26 5.17 -1.97 16.56
CA TYR A 26 5.28 -3.33 17.10
C TYR A 26 4.17 -4.27 16.56
N ARG A 27 2.96 -3.75 16.37
CA ARG A 27 1.80 -4.52 15.89
C ARG A 27 1.87 -4.79 14.41
N TYR A 28 2.38 -3.83 13.64
CA TYR A 28 2.75 -4.02 12.24
C TYR A 28 3.76 -5.15 12.06
N GLY A 29 4.55 -5.44 13.08
CA GLY A 29 5.51 -6.51 13.05
C GLY A 29 4.93 -7.90 12.94
N LYS A 30 3.85 -8.19 13.65
CA LYS A 30 3.19 -9.49 13.51
C LYS A 30 2.71 -9.77 12.10
N TYR A 31 2.30 -8.72 11.40
CA TYR A 31 1.83 -8.80 10.02
C TYR A 31 2.98 -8.88 9.01
N ALA A 32 4.11 -8.25 9.33
CA ALA A 32 5.25 -8.09 8.45
C ALA A 32 6.44 -9.02 8.77
N ASP A 33 6.41 -9.73 9.90
CA ASP A 33 7.48 -10.64 10.35
C ASP A 33 7.47 -11.98 9.61
N GLY A 34 7.36 -11.95 8.27
CA GLY A 34 7.82 -13.07 7.50
C GLY A 34 9.32 -13.25 7.76
N SER A 35 9.73 -14.18 8.62
CA SER A 35 11.08 -14.77 8.55
C SER A 35 11.33 -15.21 7.11
N GLY A 36 12.59 -15.30 6.66
CA GLY A 36 12.91 -15.56 5.26
C GLY A 36 12.08 -16.67 4.60
N ASP A 37 11.77 -17.74 5.32
CA ASP A 37 10.94 -18.87 4.86
C ASP A 37 9.44 -18.53 4.74
N LYS A 38 8.96 -17.48 5.42
CA LYS A 38 7.56 -17.04 5.41
C LYS A 38 7.30 -15.80 4.58
N LEU A 39 8.31 -15.26 3.92
CA LEU A 39 8.20 -14.01 3.18
C LEU A 39 7.10 -14.05 2.11
N PHE A 40 6.86 -15.22 1.52
CA PHE A 40 5.84 -15.47 0.50
C PHE A 40 4.63 -16.26 1.04
N CYS A 41 4.52 -16.37 2.36
CA CYS A 41 3.36 -16.97 3.01
C CYS A 41 2.32 -15.87 3.24
N PHE A 42 1.20 -15.94 2.51
CA PHE A 42 0.11 -14.98 2.62
C PHE A 42 -0.98 -15.56 3.52
N GLU A 43 -0.95 -15.16 4.78
CA GLU A 43 -1.89 -15.62 5.81
C GLU A 43 -2.63 -14.43 6.44
N GLY A 44 -3.69 -14.73 7.18
CA GLY A 44 -4.46 -13.74 7.91
C GLY A 44 -5.57 -13.06 7.09
N ARG A 45 -6.06 -11.97 7.62
CA ARG A 45 -7.26 -11.27 7.15
C ARG A 45 -7.17 -10.79 5.70
N HIS A 46 -6.00 -10.35 5.25
CA HIS A 46 -5.77 -9.79 3.92
C HIS A 46 -5.06 -10.77 2.97
N ALA A 47 -5.03 -12.06 3.31
CA ALA A 47 -4.29 -13.06 2.57
C ALA A 47 -4.66 -13.13 1.07
N TYR A 48 -5.93 -12.91 0.72
CA TYR A 48 -6.35 -12.86 -0.68
C TYR A 48 -5.80 -11.61 -1.38
N ALA A 49 -5.99 -10.43 -0.80
CA ALA A 49 -5.49 -9.17 -1.35
C ALA A 49 -3.97 -9.20 -1.52
N ASP A 50 -3.25 -9.73 -0.54
CA ASP A 50 -1.79 -9.87 -0.58
C ASP A 50 -1.32 -10.77 -1.71
N ARG A 51 -1.94 -11.95 -1.87
CA ARG A 51 -1.62 -12.86 -2.97
C ARG A 51 -1.89 -12.22 -4.31
N LYS A 52 -3.05 -11.58 -4.47
CA LYS A 52 -3.43 -10.95 -5.74
C LYS A 52 -2.51 -9.79 -6.10
N THR A 53 -2.17 -8.95 -5.13
CA THR A 53 -1.19 -7.88 -5.31
C THR A 53 0.18 -8.45 -5.68
N TRP A 54 0.59 -9.54 -5.01
CA TRP A 54 1.86 -10.20 -5.31
C TRP A 54 1.89 -10.82 -6.71
N GLU A 55 0.84 -11.51 -7.12
CA GLU A 55 0.72 -12.08 -8.47
C GLU A 55 0.94 -11.03 -9.56
N LEU A 56 0.36 -9.84 -9.38
CA LEU A 56 0.54 -8.75 -10.34
C LEU A 56 1.97 -8.17 -10.31
N ILE A 57 2.54 -7.97 -9.13
CA ILE A 57 3.94 -7.52 -8.99
C ILE A 57 4.89 -8.54 -9.62
N ASP A 58 4.72 -9.83 -9.33
CA ASP A 58 5.53 -10.91 -9.90
C ASP A 58 5.44 -10.94 -11.43
N GLY A 59 4.23 -10.78 -11.97
CA GLY A 59 4.01 -10.66 -13.41
C GLY A 59 4.73 -9.46 -14.04
N LYS A 60 4.81 -8.31 -13.33
CA LYS A 60 5.55 -7.14 -13.82
C LYS A 60 7.07 -7.35 -13.74
N LEU A 61 7.57 -8.01 -12.71
CA LEU A 61 8.98 -8.43 -12.64
C LEU A 61 9.35 -9.37 -13.79
N LEU A 62 8.50 -10.36 -14.07
CA LEU A 62 8.67 -11.28 -15.23
C LEU A 62 8.70 -10.50 -16.54
N ALA A 63 7.79 -9.55 -16.74
CA ALA A 63 7.74 -8.73 -17.95
C ALA A 63 9.01 -7.87 -18.12
N LEU A 64 9.51 -7.27 -17.05
CA LEU A 64 10.77 -6.51 -17.07
C LEU A 64 11.96 -7.42 -17.42
N ARG A 65 12.03 -8.60 -16.81
CA ARG A 65 13.11 -9.56 -17.07
C ARG A 65 13.06 -10.12 -18.50
N ALA A 66 11.87 -10.49 -18.98
CA ALA A 66 11.64 -10.94 -20.35
C ALA A 66 11.94 -9.84 -21.38
N GLY A 67 11.75 -8.58 -21.02
CA GLY A 67 12.16 -7.42 -21.82
C GLY A 67 13.67 -7.17 -21.85
N GLY A 68 14.48 -8.05 -21.27
CA GLY A 68 15.96 -7.99 -21.30
C GLY A 68 16.58 -7.15 -20.16
N LEU A 69 15.80 -6.72 -19.17
CA LEU A 69 16.34 -5.94 -18.07
C LEU A 69 17.15 -6.84 -17.12
N HIS A 70 18.44 -6.55 -16.94
CA HIS A 70 19.33 -7.26 -16.02
C HIS A 70 19.57 -6.50 -14.72
N ARG A 71 19.48 -5.18 -14.76
CA ARG A 71 19.54 -4.28 -13.61
C ARG A 71 18.13 -3.80 -13.28
N LEU A 72 17.71 -3.96 -12.02
CA LEU A 72 16.39 -3.57 -11.54
C LEU A 72 16.49 -2.46 -10.50
N ARG A 73 15.74 -1.37 -10.69
CA ARG A 73 15.60 -0.29 -9.72
C ARG A 73 14.19 -0.30 -9.16
N VAL A 74 14.08 -0.42 -7.85
CA VAL A 74 12.80 -0.54 -7.15
C VAL A 74 12.66 0.59 -6.13
N LEU A 75 11.51 1.23 -6.13
CA LEU A 75 11.14 2.23 -5.13
C LEU A 75 9.84 1.77 -4.43
N ASP A 76 9.83 1.80 -3.10
CA ASP A 76 8.65 1.47 -2.27
C ASP A 76 8.30 2.68 -1.41
N LEU A 77 7.18 3.32 -1.75
CA LEU A 77 6.67 4.54 -1.13
C LEU A 77 5.71 4.19 0.02
N GLY A 78 6.03 4.61 1.23
CA GLY A 78 5.37 4.16 2.44
C GLY A 78 5.71 2.70 2.73
N CYS A 79 7.00 2.37 2.68
CA CYS A 79 7.47 0.98 2.72
C CYS A 79 7.21 0.26 4.05
N GLY A 80 6.82 0.98 5.11
CA GLY A 80 6.67 0.42 6.44
C GLY A 80 7.91 -0.38 6.87
N PRO A 81 7.76 -1.62 7.37
CA PRO A 81 8.87 -2.48 7.77
C PRO A 81 9.59 -3.15 6.59
N GLY A 82 9.38 -2.70 5.35
CA GLY A 82 10.10 -3.14 4.16
C GLY A 82 9.73 -4.53 3.64
N THR A 83 8.57 -5.07 4.01
CA THR A 83 8.17 -6.44 3.65
C THR A 83 8.02 -6.63 2.15
N TRP A 84 7.33 -5.71 1.48
CA TRP A 84 7.12 -5.78 0.03
C TRP A 84 8.40 -5.58 -0.74
N LEU A 85 9.23 -4.65 -0.31
CA LEU A 85 10.53 -4.41 -0.92
C LEU A 85 11.44 -5.64 -0.82
N ARG A 86 11.48 -6.32 0.34
CA ARG A 86 12.22 -7.58 0.51
C ARG A 86 11.71 -8.70 -0.41
N ARG A 87 10.37 -8.85 -0.53
CA ARG A 87 9.73 -9.80 -1.47
C ARG A 87 10.22 -9.57 -2.89
N VAL A 88 10.17 -8.32 -3.35
CA VAL A 88 10.60 -7.95 -4.70
C VAL A 88 12.08 -8.26 -4.91
N VAL A 89 12.97 -7.89 -3.98
CA VAL A 89 14.41 -8.12 -4.10
C VAL A 89 14.73 -9.62 -4.16
N VAL A 90 14.20 -10.41 -3.23
CA VAL A 90 14.42 -11.85 -3.20
C VAL A 90 13.92 -12.51 -4.50
N ARG A 91 12.74 -12.15 -4.96
CA ARG A 91 12.16 -12.69 -6.18
C ARG A 91 12.93 -12.27 -7.42
N ALA A 92 13.36 -11.03 -7.50
CA ALA A 92 14.18 -10.54 -8.61
C ALA A 92 15.53 -11.30 -8.71
N LYS A 93 16.17 -11.60 -7.56
CA LYS A 93 17.36 -12.47 -7.56
C LYS A 93 17.06 -13.86 -8.12
N GLN A 94 15.96 -14.47 -7.72
CA GLN A 94 15.52 -15.77 -8.24
C GLN A 94 15.26 -15.75 -9.75
N MET A 95 14.79 -14.61 -10.28
CA MET A 95 14.58 -14.41 -11.73
C MET A 95 15.86 -14.10 -12.51
N GLY A 96 17.01 -13.99 -11.84
CA GLY A 96 18.31 -13.74 -12.49
C GLY A 96 18.59 -12.28 -12.81
N PHE A 97 17.99 -11.33 -12.07
CA PHE A 97 18.52 -9.95 -12.07
C PHE A 97 19.87 -9.92 -11.40
N THR A 98 20.88 -9.37 -12.07
CA THR A 98 22.27 -9.33 -11.60
C THR A 98 22.53 -8.19 -10.65
N GLU A 99 21.94 -7.04 -10.91
CA GLU A 99 22.03 -5.83 -10.10
C GLU A 99 20.63 -5.39 -9.66
N ILE A 100 20.45 -5.15 -8.37
CA ILE A 100 19.19 -4.66 -7.81
C ILE A 100 19.48 -3.48 -6.92
N GLU A 101 18.93 -2.31 -7.28
CA GLU A 101 18.94 -1.12 -6.47
C GLU A 101 17.54 -0.88 -5.92
N ALA A 102 17.35 -1.07 -4.61
CA ALA A 102 16.06 -1.01 -3.96
C ALA A 102 16.07 0.05 -2.85
N GLN A 103 15.06 0.91 -2.86
CA GLN A 103 14.91 1.96 -1.86
C GLN A 103 13.50 1.98 -1.30
N GLY A 104 13.38 1.96 0.04
CA GLY A 104 12.14 2.16 0.78
C GLY A 104 12.09 3.56 1.38
N LEU A 105 10.95 4.22 1.22
CA LEU A 105 10.66 5.53 1.82
C LEU A 105 9.48 5.42 2.79
N ASP A 106 9.60 6.04 3.95
CA ASP A 106 8.50 6.13 4.93
C ASP A 106 8.65 7.40 5.80
N ILE A 107 7.55 7.88 6.37
CA ILE A 107 7.55 9.01 7.31
C ILE A 107 7.74 8.55 8.76
N ALA A 108 7.60 7.27 9.06
CA ALA A 108 7.67 6.69 10.40
C ALA A 108 9.05 6.09 10.66
N ASP A 109 9.87 6.76 11.46
CA ASP A 109 11.24 6.31 11.75
C ASP A 109 11.31 4.95 12.43
N ALA A 110 10.33 4.62 13.29
CA ALA A 110 10.24 3.29 13.91
C ALA A 110 10.08 2.18 12.87
N GLN A 111 9.30 2.43 11.81
CA GLN A 111 9.14 1.49 10.69
C GLN A 111 10.44 1.34 9.90
N LEU A 112 11.12 2.45 9.62
CA LEU A 112 12.41 2.43 8.91
C LEU A 112 13.49 1.72 9.72
N HIS A 113 13.53 1.91 11.03
CA HIS A 113 14.44 1.17 11.90
C HIS A 113 14.19 -0.34 11.81
N ARG A 114 12.93 -0.75 11.86
CA ARG A 114 12.53 -2.13 11.71
C ARG A 114 12.85 -2.68 10.31
N ALA A 115 12.58 -1.91 9.26
CA ALA A 115 12.88 -2.29 7.90
C ALA A 115 14.37 -2.62 7.71
N ARG A 116 15.26 -1.79 8.25
CA ARG A 116 16.71 -2.02 8.22
C ARG A 116 17.08 -3.31 8.98
N ALA A 117 16.50 -3.54 10.15
CA ALA A 117 16.77 -4.73 10.96
C ALA A 117 16.34 -6.02 10.23
N LEU A 118 15.13 -6.05 9.68
CA LEU A 118 14.56 -7.21 8.99
C LEU A 118 15.17 -7.48 7.61
N SER A 119 15.85 -6.50 7.03
CA SER A 119 16.40 -6.60 5.67
C SER A 119 17.89 -6.94 5.62
N ARG A 120 18.55 -7.18 6.74
CA ARG A 120 20.03 -7.41 6.79
C ARG A 120 20.47 -8.50 5.84
N THR A 121 19.88 -9.69 5.92
CA THR A 121 20.23 -10.83 5.06
C THR A 121 19.96 -10.58 3.58
N VAL A 122 18.94 -9.81 3.25
CA VAL A 122 18.63 -9.45 1.87
C VAL A 122 19.61 -8.40 1.35
N ALA A 123 20.04 -7.46 2.19
CA ALA A 123 21.03 -6.44 1.83
C ALA A 123 22.44 -7.00 1.61
N GLU A 124 22.74 -8.17 2.19
CA GLU A 124 24.02 -8.89 2.03
C GLU A 124 24.08 -9.75 0.76
N MET A 125 22.99 -9.86 0.01
CA MET A 125 22.97 -10.62 -1.25
C MET A 125 23.85 -9.92 -2.29
N GLU A 126 24.63 -10.70 -3.03
CA GLU A 126 25.48 -10.19 -4.10
C GLU A 126 24.68 -9.42 -5.17
N GLY A 127 25.16 -8.23 -5.55
CA GLY A 127 24.53 -7.37 -6.54
C GLY A 127 23.26 -6.65 -6.03
N VAL A 128 23.03 -6.63 -4.71
CA VAL A 128 21.90 -5.93 -4.08
C VAL A 128 22.40 -4.69 -3.35
N THR A 129 21.78 -3.54 -3.67
CA THR A 129 21.89 -2.31 -2.89
C THR A 129 20.52 -2.00 -2.33
N LEU A 130 20.36 -2.10 -1.01
CA LEU A 130 19.07 -1.89 -0.33
C LEU A 130 19.20 -0.76 0.70
N SER A 131 18.33 0.24 0.61
CA SER A 131 18.34 1.39 1.51
C SER A 131 16.94 1.79 1.96
N PHE A 132 16.86 2.43 3.15
CA PHE A 132 15.62 2.95 3.73
C PHE A 132 15.83 4.37 4.19
N ARG A 133 14.95 5.30 3.78
CA ARG A 133 15.09 6.73 4.07
C ARG A 133 13.76 7.33 4.55
N HIS A 134 13.88 8.27 5.45
CA HIS A 134 12.77 9.13 5.84
C HIS A 134 12.41 10.05 4.66
N ALA A 135 11.16 10.04 4.23
CA ALA A 135 10.65 10.93 3.21
C ALA A 135 9.13 11.03 3.27
N ASP A 136 8.63 12.21 2.92
CA ASP A 136 7.21 12.50 2.73
C ASP A 136 6.90 12.60 1.23
N LEU A 137 5.80 11.97 0.80
CA LEU A 137 5.36 12.02 -0.60
C LEU A 137 4.98 13.42 -1.08
N ARG A 138 4.69 14.34 -0.17
CA ARG A 138 4.41 15.74 -0.47
C ARG A 138 5.68 16.53 -0.76
N GLY A 139 6.81 16.04 -0.29
CA GLY A 139 8.11 16.66 -0.50
C GLY A 139 8.78 16.23 -1.81
N LYS A 140 10.08 16.57 -1.90
CA LYS A 140 10.93 16.14 -3.00
C LYS A 140 11.26 14.66 -2.87
N LEU A 141 10.84 13.87 -3.85
CA LEU A 141 11.23 12.47 -3.95
C LEU A 141 12.69 12.34 -4.44
N PRO A 142 13.38 11.23 -4.11
CA PRO A 142 14.73 11.00 -4.59
C PRO A 142 14.77 10.93 -6.13
N CYS A 143 15.86 11.36 -6.73
CA CYS A 143 16.05 11.32 -8.19
C CYS A 143 16.34 9.90 -8.72
N LEU A 144 15.87 8.87 -8.05
CA LEU A 144 16.01 7.49 -8.48
C LEU A 144 14.93 7.17 -9.53
N GLN A 145 15.35 6.98 -10.77
CA GLN A 145 14.46 6.48 -11.82
C GLN A 145 14.15 5.00 -11.54
N SER A 146 12.90 4.67 -11.24
CA SER A 146 12.50 3.31 -10.86
C SER A 146 11.87 2.55 -12.02
N ASP A 147 12.28 1.29 -12.18
CA ASP A 147 11.68 0.36 -13.14
C ASP A 147 10.40 -0.28 -12.56
N LEU A 148 10.32 -0.34 -11.23
CA LEU A 148 9.13 -0.72 -10.46
C LEU A 148 8.98 0.23 -9.26
N CYS A 149 7.87 0.94 -9.21
CA CYS A 149 7.49 1.80 -8.09
C CYS A 149 6.27 1.21 -7.38
N LEU A 150 6.36 1.00 -6.08
CA LEU A 150 5.28 0.52 -5.22
C LEU A 150 4.75 1.65 -4.34
N CYS A 151 3.45 1.66 -4.10
CA CYS A 151 2.78 2.53 -3.12
C CYS A 151 1.59 1.77 -2.53
N LEU A 152 1.88 0.86 -1.59
CA LEU A 152 0.92 -0.14 -1.14
C LEU A 152 0.33 0.20 0.23
N TYR A 153 -0.85 -0.37 0.50
CA TYR A 153 -1.56 -0.25 1.78
C TYR A 153 -1.89 1.18 2.20
N SER A 154 -2.64 1.85 1.32
CA SER A 154 -3.35 3.09 1.66
C SER A 154 -2.47 4.31 1.93
N VAL A 155 -1.24 4.33 1.47
CA VAL A 155 -0.34 5.48 1.63
C VAL A 155 -0.95 6.74 1.00
N LEU A 156 -1.49 6.63 -0.22
CA LEU A 156 -2.15 7.75 -0.92
C LEU A 156 -3.41 8.24 -0.21
N ASN A 157 -4.07 7.38 0.59
CA ASN A 157 -5.26 7.78 1.36
C ASN A 157 -4.95 8.81 2.46
N HIS A 158 -3.69 8.92 2.87
CA HIS A 158 -3.26 9.88 3.89
C HIS A 158 -2.95 11.27 3.31
N LEU A 159 -3.01 11.42 2.00
CA LEU A 159 -2.84 12.71 1.35
C LEU A 159 -4.19 13.42 1.23
N PRO A 160 -4.24 14.75 1.44
CA PRO A 160 -5.42 15.54 1.10
C PRO A 160 -5.76 15.39 -0.39
N ALA A 161 -7.05 15.33 -0.72
CA ALA A 161 -7.51 15.16 -2.10
C ALA A 161 -6.89 16.19 -3.07
N GLY A 162 -6.71 17.45 -2.62
CA GLY A 162 -6.10 18.51 -3.41
C GLY A 162 -4.60 18.33 -3.72
N GLU A 163 -3.89 17.48 -2.95
CA GLU A 163 -2.46 17.22 -3.12
C GLU A 163 -2.16 15.96 -3.96
N LEU A 164 -3.18 15.12 -4.16
CA LEU A 164 -3.05 13.85 -4.90
C LEU A 164 -2.54 14.04 -6.35
N PRO A 165 -3.04 15.01 -7.15
CA PRO A 165 -2.55 15.20 -8.51
C PRO A 165 -1.04 15.51 -8.56
N ASP A 166 -0.55 16.34 -7.64
CA ASP A 166 0.85 16.71 -7.59
C ASP A 166 1.73 15.57 -7.07
N ALA A 167 1.24 14.81 -6.10
CA ALA A 167 1.93 13.61 -5.62
C ALA A 167 2.07 12.56 -6.73
N LEU A 168 0.98 12.25 -7.45
CA LEU A 168 1.02 11.30 -8.56
C LEU A 168 1.94 11.76 -9.69
N ARG A 169 2.00 13.07 -9.99
CA ARG A 169 2.93 13.61 -10.99
C ARG A 169 4.37 13.40 -10.55
N ARG A 170 4.72 13.73 -9.28
CA ARG A 170 6.08 13.50 -8.75
C ARG A 170 6.47 12.02 -8.78
N ILE A 171 5.53 11.12 -8.49
CA ILE A 171 5.77 9.67 -8.59
C ILE A 171 5.98 9.26 -10.05
N ALA A 172 5.20 9.80 -10.98
CA ALA A 172 5.35 9.53 -12.40
C ALA A 172 6.69 10.01 -12.97
N ASP A 173 7.17 11.18 -12.53
CA ASP A 173 8.47 11.75 -12.95
C ASP A 173 9.67 10.85 -12.62
N ILE A 174 9.53 9.97 -11.61
CA ILE A 174 10.58 9.01 -11.19
C ILE A 174 10.27 7.56 -11.55
N THR A 175 9.16 7.29 -12.24
CA THR A 175 8.75 5.94 -12.64
C THR A 175 8.93 5.76 -14.14
N THR A 176 9.90 4.96 -14.55
CA THR A 176 10.16 4.63 -15.96
C THR A 176 9.49 3.36 -16.43
N GLY A 177 9.16 2.46 -15.51
CA GLY A 177 8.51 1.19 -15.77
C GLY A 177 7.09 1.13 -15.21
N PHE A 178 6.85 0.28 -14.23
CA PHE A 178 5.54 0.07 -13.65
C PHE A 178 5.36 0.79 -12.33
N PHE A 179 4.16 1.31 -12.12
CA PHE A 179 3.65 1.81 -10.85
C PHE A 179 2.54 0.88 -10.36
N VAL A 180 2.66 0.38 -9.13
CA VAL A 180 1.66 -0.48 -8.48
C VAL A 180 1.26 0.17 -7.17
N ALA A 181 -0.02 0.48 -7.03
CA ALA A 181 -0.53 1.12 -5.81
C ALA A 181 -1.80 0.45 -5.30
N THR A 182 -2.00 0.43 -3.99
CA THR A 182 -3.28 0.06 -3.39
C THR A 182 -3.83 1.20 -2.56
N VAL A 183 -5.12 1.48 -2.73
CA VAL A 183 -5.85 2.52 -2.00
C VAL A 183 -7.13 1.97 -1.39
N ARG A 184 -7.56 2.52 -0.27
CA ARG A 184 -8.86 2.20 0.33
C ARG A 184 -9.99 2.84 -0.47
N THR A 185 -11.09 2.12 -0.58
CA THR A 185 -12.26 2.55 -1.34
C THR A 185 -13.32 3.22 -0.46
N ILE A 186 -14.27 3.89 -1.10
CA ILE A 186 -15.48 4.41 -0.47
C ILE A 186 -16.36 3.30 0.14
N GLY A 187 -16.22 2.05 -0.33
CA GLY A 187 -16.93 0.88 0.20
C GLY A 187 -16.14 0.10 1.27
N SER A 188 -14.94 0.56 1.63
CA SER A 188 -14.14 -0.13 2.64
C SER A 188 -14.74 0.00 4.03
N THR A 189 -14.73 -1.10 4.79
CA THR A 189 -15.02 -1.01 6.22
C THR A 189 -13.91 -0.23 6.93
N PRO A 190 -14.24 0.64 7.91
CA PRO A 190 -13.21 1.31 8.68
C PRO A 190 -12.27 0.29 9.33
N THR A 191 -10.99 0.41 9.03
CA THR A 191 -9.95 -0.38 9.67
C THR A 191 -8.94 0.56 10.28
N VAL A 192 -8.59 0.33 11.54
CA VAL A 192 -7.52 1.05 12.21
C VAL A 192 -6.34 0.13 12.28
N TYR A 193 -5.21 0.63 11.80
CA TYR A 193 -3.92 -0.02 11.99
C TYR A 193 -4.00 -1.54 12.02
N VAL A 194 -4.13 -2.12 10.87
CA VAL A 194 -3.95 -3.53 10.54
C VAL A 194 -4.72 -4.53 11.39
N ASP A 195 -4.70 -4.51 12.71
CA ASP A 195 -5.26 -5.63 13.50
C ASP A 195 -6.14 -5.23 14.70
N ASP A 196 -6.28 -3.97 15.03
CA ASP A 196 -6.95 -3.59 16.27
C ASP A 196 -8.39 -3.12 16.14
N VAL A 197 -9.11 -3.68 15.16
CA VAL A 197 -10.56 -3.53 15.12
C VAL A 197 -11.20 -4.02 16.43
N SER A 198 -10.59 -5.03 17.09
CA SER A 198 -11.04 -5.53 18.39
C SER A 198 -10.87 -4.56 19.55
N THR A 199 -9.95 -3.61 19.46
CA THR A 199 -9.71 -2.59 20.49
C THR A 199 -10.36 -1.26 20.18
N ALA A 200 -10.92 -1.09 18.97
CA ALA A 200 -11.66 0.10 18.62
C ALA A 200 -13.08 0.02 19.18
N LEU A 201 -13.45 1.04 19.96
CA LEU A 201 -14.80 1.19 20.48
C LEU A 201 -15.73 1.84 19.45
N ARG A 202 -15.22 2.85 18.74
CA ARG A 202 -15.96 3.61 17.72
C ARG A 202 -15.05 4.00 16.57
N PHE A 203 -15.65 4.03 15.37
CA PHE A 203 -15.08 4.61 14.17
C PHE A 203 -16.05 5.63 13.60
N TYR A 204 -15.53 6.74 13.15
CA TYR A 204 -16.27 7.72 12.39
C TYR A 204 -15.45 8.18 11.21
N GLN A 205 -15.90 7.89 10.00
CA GLN A 205 -15.31 8.36 8.76
C GLN A 205 -16.17 9.51 8.22
N ASP A 206 -15.59 10.70 8.14
CA ASP A 206 -16.18 11.87 7.51
C ASP A 206 -15.57 12.05 6.11
N ASN A 207 -16.33 11.66 5.09
CA ASN A 207 -15.88 11.74 3.70
C ASN A 207 -16.00 13.16 3.10
N GLN A 208 -16.59 14.12 3.81
CA GLN A 208 -16.63 15.52 3.36
C GLN A 208 -15.30 16.24 3.64
N ILE A 209 -14.63 15.83 4.69
CA ILE A 209 -13.35 16.40 5.13
C ILE A 209 -12.23 15.35 5.16
N ASP A 210 -12.48 14.16 4.61
CA ASP A 210 -11.53 13.05 4.53
C ASP A 210 -10.89 12.71 5.88
N ARG A 211 -11.70 12.64 6.94
CA ARG A 211 -11.21 12.39 8.30
C ARG A 211 -11.72 11.08 8.85
N LEU A 212 -10.82 10.30 9.45
CA LEU A 212 -11.15 9.13 10.25
C LEU A 212 -10.86 9.42 11.73
N ASP A 213 -11.89 9.38 12.55
CA ASP A 213 -11.80 9.45 14.02
C ASP A 213 -11.97 8.05 14.60
N VAL A 214 -11.12 7.72 15.56
CA VAL A 214 -11.14 6.44 16.25
C VAL A 214 -11.08 6.63 17.77
N GLU A 215 -11.97 5.95 18.46
CA GLU A 215 -11.96 5.81 19.91
C GLU A 215 -11.67 4.36 20.27
N PHE A 216 -10.67 4.14 21.12
CA PHE A 216 -10.28 2.80 21.56
C PHE A 216 -10.89 2.45 22.92
N THR A 217 -10.98 1.15 23.21
CA THR A 217 -11.54 0.62 24.48
C THR A 217 -10.79 1.10 25.71
N ASN A 218 -9.54 1.54 25.59
CA ASN A 218 -8.74 2.13 26.66
C ASN A 218 -8.96 3.66 26.82
N GLY A 219 -9.94 4.24 26.11
CA GLY A 219 -10.24 5.67 26.13
C GLY A 219 -9.33 6.54 25.28
N HIS A 220 -8.30 5.98 24.62
CA HIS A 220 -7.47 6.73 23.68
C HIS A 220 -8.29 7.10 22.45
N ARG A 221 -8.05 8.30 21.91
CA ARG A 221 -8.66 8.80 20.69
C ARG A 221 -7.58 9.23 19.71
N THR A 222 -7.78 8.94 18.44
CA THR A 222 -6.93 9.41 17.36
C THR A 222 -7.76 9.90 16.19
N SER A 223 -7.21 10.84 15.44
CA SER A 223 -7.85 11.40 14.25
C SER A 223 -6.78 11.66 13.20
N PHE A 224 -7.05 11.26 11.95
CA PHE A 224 -6.10 11.47 10.87
C PHE A 224 -6.80 11.55 9.52
N GLN A 225 -6.08 12.12 8.55
CA GLN A 225 -6.50 12.20 7.14
C GLN A 225 -6.70 10.80 6.57
N SER A 226 -7.85 10.58 5.95
CA SER A 226 -8.18 9.33 5.29
C SER A 226 -9.13 9.58 4.11
N HIS A 227 -8.56 9.92 2.96
CA HIS A 227 -9.32 10.02 1.72
C HIS A 227 -9.71 8.63 1.22
N LEU A 228 -10.97 8.42 0.84
CA LEU A 228 -11.45 7.15 0.27
C LEU A 228 -11.72 7.32 -1.21
N PHE A 229 -11.15 6.45 -2.02
CA PHE A 229 -11.24 6.53 -3.48
C PHE A 229 -12.45 5.78 -4.04
N SER A 230 -13.10 6.34 -5.03
CA SER A 230 -13.85 5.57 -6.01
C SER A 230 -12.94 5.13 -7.16
N ARG A 231 -13.34 4.08 -7.87
CA ARG A 231 -12.64 3.65 -9.10
C ARG A 231 -12.54 4.78 -10.13
N ALA A 232 -13.64 5.50 -10.32
CA ALA A 232 -13.70 6.58 -11.30
C ALA A 232 -12.71 7.71 -10.98
N GLU A 233 -12.63 8.09 -9.72
CA GLU A 233 -11.68 9.09 -9.22
C GLU A 233 -10.23 8.61 -9.39
N LEU A 234 -9.92 7.40 -8.95
CA LEU A 234 -8.57 6.83 -9.06
C LEU A 234 -8.11 6.77 -10.52
N LEU A 235 -8.97 6.34 -11.44
CA LEU A 235 -8.70 6.33 -12.87
C LEU A 235 -8.44 7.73 -13.43
N LYS A 236 -9.27 8.71 -13.03
CA LYS A 236 -9.10 10.10 -13.45
C LYS A 236 -7.76 10.67 -12.97
N LEU A 237 -7.44 10.50 -11.69
CA LEU A 237 -6.21 11.01 -11.08
C LEU A 237 -4.97 10.32 -11.67
N ALA A 238 -4.94 8.99 -11.68
CA ALA A 238 -3.81 8.24 -12.21
C ALA A 238 -3.61 8.49 -13.71
N GLY A 239 -4.70 8.56 -14.48
CA GLY A 239 -4.67 8.80 -15.93
C GLY A 239 -4.08 10.16 -16.34
N THR A 240 -3.96 11.12 -15.43
CA THR A 240 -3.26 12.39 -15.72
C THR A 240 -1.74 12.24 -15.76
N ALA A 241 -1.19 11.29 -14.99
CA ALA A 241 0.25 11.13 -14.79
C ALA A 241 0.81 9.84 -15.44
N PHE A 242 0.01 8.80 -15.52
CA PHE A 242 0.39 7.45 -15.96
C PHE A 242 -0.47 6.96 -17.13
N GLU A 243 0.00 5.92 -17.79
CA GLU A 243 -0.82 5.04 -18.62
C GLU A 243 -1.38 3.92 -17.73
N VAL A 244 -2.68 3.99 -17.43
CA VAL A 244 -3.31 3.00 -16.55
C VAL A 244 -3.54 1.71 -17.32
N GLU A 245 -2.96 0.60 -16.85
CA GLU A 245 -3.13 -0.72 -17.44
C GLU A 245 -4.34 -1.45 -16.83
N GLU A 246 -4.49 -1.36 -15.49
CA GLU A 246 -5.51 -2.12 -14.78
C GLU A 246 -5.89 -1.47 -13.45
N VAL A 247 -7.17 -1.61 -13.07
CA VAL A 247 -7.67 -1.34 -11.72
C VAL A 247 -8.54 -2.51 -11.28
N LEU A 248 -8.22 -3.10 -10.13
CA LEU A 248 -8.92 -4.25 -9.54
C LEU A 248 -9.47 -3.90 -8.17
N GLY A 249 -10.64 -4.42 -7.84
CA GLY A 249 -11.12 -4.48 -6.46
C GLY A 249 -10.47 -5.65 -5.71
N LEU A 250 -10.05 -5.41 -4.49
CA LEU A 250 -9.49 -6.43 -3.60
C LEU A 250 -10.37 -6.60 -2.37
N ASP A 251 -10.56 -7.85 -1.94
CA ASP A 251 -11.35 -8.18 -0.76
C ASP A 251 -12.81 -7.66 -0.83
N LEU A 252 -13.45 -7.82 -1.98
CA LEU A 252 -14.90 -7.57 -2.17
C LEU A 252 -15.75 -8.43 -1.25
N PHE A 253 -15.37 -9.69 -1.11
CA PHE A 253 -16.11 -10.72 -0.38
C PHE A 253 -15.32 -11.27 0.81
N HIS A 254 -14.01 -11.47 0.70
CA HIS A 254 -13.19 -12.10 1.74
C HIS A 254 -13.27 -11.37 3.08
N LEU A 255 -13.16 -10.05 3.10
CA LEU A 255 -13.23 -9.30 4.35
C LEU A 255 -14.62 -9.33 5.01
N ARG A 256 -15.68 -9.52 4.24
CA ARG A 256 -17.04 -9.64 4.80
C ARG A 256 -17.24 -10.93 5.57
N PHE A 257 -16.46 -11.96 5.23
CA PHE A 257 -16.48 -13.27 5.87
C PHE A 257 -15.26 -13.51 6.77
N ALA A 258 -14.36 -12.52 6.90
CA ALA A 258 -13.27 -12.60 7.86
C ALA A 258 -13.84 -12.68 9.28
N ALA A 259 -13.24 -13.54 10.12
CA ALA A 259 -13.65 -13.68 11.50
C ALA A 259 -13.53 -12.34 12.24
N ASP A 260 -14.62 -11.94 12.91
CA ASP A 260 -14.68 -10.75 13.74
C ASP A 260 -15.60 -11.06 14.92
N ALA A 261 -15.13 -10.90 16.15
CA ALA A 261 -15.86 -11.24 17.36
C ALA A 261 -17.20 -10.49 17.52
N ARG A 262 -17.36 -9.36 16.83
CA ARG A 262 -18.54 -8.48 16.96
C ARG A 262 -19.68 -8.87 16.03
N TRP A 263 -19.40 -9.28 14.79
CA TRP A 263 -20.44 -9.59 13.79
C TRP A 263 -20.23 -10.87 13.00
N ASN A 264 -19.04 -11.47 13.05
CA ASN A 264 -18.74 -12.75 12.43
C ASN A 264 -17.76 -13.55 13.29
N PRO A 265 -18.19 -14.02 14.48
CA PRO A 265 -17.31 -14.76 15.38
C PRO A 265 -16.75 -16.01 14.69
N PRO A 266 -15.50 -16.42 15.03
CA PRO A 266 -14.91 -17.63 14.50
C PRO A 266 -15.81 -18.83 14.71
N SER A 267 -16.34 -19.40 13.65
CA SER A 267 -17.04 -20.68 13.72
C SER A 267 -16.02 -21.82 13.73
N ALA A 268 -16.37 -22.93 14.35
CA ALA A 268 -15.48 -24.07 14.55
C ALA A 268 -15.00 -24.76 13.27
N THR A 269 -15.45 -24.32 12.09
CA THR A 269 -15.06 -24.93 10.81
C THR A 269 -14.74 -23.84 9.79
N PRO A 270 -13.46 -23.50 9.60
CA PRO A 270 -13.06 -22.70 8.45
C PRO A 270 -13.31 -23.53 7.20
N LEU A 271 -14.21 -23.10 6.41
CA LEU A 271 -14.64 -23.78 5.22
C LEU A 271 -13.60 -23.53 4.12
N ALA A 272 -12.68 -24.46 3.91
CA ALA A 272 -11.80 -24.47 2.74
C ALA A 272 -12.62 -24.32 1.44
N ARG A 273 -13.81 -24.93 1.40
CA ARG A 273 -14.79 -24.77 0.34
C ARG A 273 -15.29 -23.33 0.21
N LEU A 274 -15.59 -22.66 1.33
CA LEU A 274 -16.00 -21.26 1.31
C LEU A 274 -14.88 -20.35 0.76
N SER A 275 -13.64 -20.57 1.16
CA SER A 275 -12.51 -19.81 0.64
C SER A 275 -12.36 -19.94 -0.88
N GLN A 276 -12.60 -21.12 -1.44
CA GLN A 276 -12.59 -21.33 -2.89
C GLN A 276 -13.74 -20.61 -3.60
N GLU A 277 -14.95 -20.67 -3.04
CA GLU A 277 -16.10 -19.95 -3.60
C GLU A 277 -15.91 -18.43 -3.50
N LEU A 278 -15.37 -17.93 -2.39
CA LEU A 278 -15.04 -16.51 -2.24
C LEU A 278 -14.00 -16.07 -3.29
N ALA A 279 -12.95 -16.87 -3.52
CA ALA A 279 -11.95 -16.58 -4.54
C ALA A 279 -12.56 -16.53 -5.95
N ARG A 280 -13.50 -17.41 -6.28
CA ARG A 280 -14.22 -17.37 -7.56
C ARG A 280 -15.09 -16.12 -7.71
N LEU A 281 -15.76 -15.71 -6.64
CA LEU A 281 -16.55 -14.48 -6.63
C LEU A 281 -15.66 -13.25 -6.79
N GLU A 282 -14.53 -13.20 -6.09
CA GLU A 282 -13.54 -12.13 -6.25
C GLU A 282 -13.07 -12.03 -7.70
N GLU A 283 -12.60 -13.13 -8.31
CA GLU A 283 -12.14 -13.14 -9.71
C GLU A 283 -13.23 -12.68 -10.69
N ARG A 284 -14.47 -13.06 -10.44
CA ARG A 284 -15.61 -12.67 -11.28
C ARG A 284 -15.93 -11.19 -11.22
N TYR A 285 -15.85 -10.58 -10.03
CA TYR A 285 -16.38 -9.25 -9.78
C TYR A 285 -15.32 -8.18 -9.49
N CYS A 286 -14.04 -8.55 -9.37
CA CYS A 286 -12.97 -7.60 -9.06
C CYS A 286 -12.81 -6.47 -10.10
N ARG A 287 -13.32 -6.67 -11.32
CA ARG A 287 -13.29 -5.68 -12.41
C ARG A 287 -14.66 -5.10 -12.73
N ASP A 288 -15.71 -5.65 -12.16
CA ASP A 288 -17.10 -5.26 -12.47
C ASP A 288 -17.38 -3.84 -11.95
N PRO A 289 -17.80 -2.90 -12.82
CA PRO A 289 -18.05 -1.52 -12.41
C PRO A 289 -19.13 -1.36 -11.33
N GLY A 290 -20.07 -2.29 -11.23
CA GLY A 290 -21.12 -2.28 -10.22
C GLY A 290 -20.68 -2.78 -8.85
N PHE A 291 -19.53 -3.47 -8.77
CA PHE A 291 -19.03 -4.08 -7.53
C PHE A 291 -17.71 -3.50 -7.05
N ILE A 292 -16.86 -3.02 -7.93
CA ILE A 292 -15.47 -2.67 -7.62
C ILE A 292 -15.33 -1.63 -6.50
N ASP A 293 -16.21 -0.66 -6.41
CA ASP A 293 -16.21 0.36 -5.37
C ASP A 293 -16.66 -0.17 -3.99
N HIS A 294 -17.16 -1.41 -3.93
CA HIS A 294 -17.45 -2.11 -2.68
C HIS A 294 -16.28 -2.93 -2.13
N ALA A 295 -15.17 -2.97 -2.85
CA ALA A 295 -13.95 -3.63 -2.39
C ALA A 295 -13.38 -2.93 -1.15
N ALA A 296 -12.55 -3.63 -0.39
CA ALA A 296 -11.81 -2.98 0.69
C ALA A 296 -10.71 -2.06 0.16
N HIS A 297 -10.07 -2.48 -0.94
CA HIS A 297 -9.03 -1.73 -1.61
C HIS A 297 -9.21 -1.78 -3.13
N LEU A 298 -8.70 -0.75 -3.80
CA LEU A 298 -8.42 -0.81 -5.23
C LEU A 298 -6.93 -1.03 -5.43
N LEU A 299 -6.59 -1.93 -6.34
CA LEU A 299 -5.23 -2.13 -6.81
C LEU A 299 -5.11 -1.49 -8.19
N LEU A 300 -4.23 -0.53 -8.30
CA LEU A 300 -3.87 0.15 -9.55
C LEU A 300 -2.56 -0.42 -10.07
N VAL A 301 -2.56 -0.78 -11.35
CA VAL A 301 -1.34 -1.05 -12.13
C VAL A 301 -1.28 -0.05 -13.27
N ALA A 302 -0.19 0.66 -13.36
CA ALA A 302 0.01 1.69 -14.38
C ALA A 302 1.47 1.68 -14.88
N ARG A 303 1.69 2.29 -16.01
CA ARG A 303 3.01 2.44 -16.63
C ARG A 303 3.42 3.90 -16.67
N GLY A 304 4.68 4.18 -16.37
CA GLY A 304 5.26 5.50 -16.58
C GLY A 304 5.17 5.91 -18.06
N ARG A 305 4.75 7.14 -18.34
CA ARG A 305 4.72 7.66 -19.71
C ARG A 305 6.14 7.84 -20.22
N LYS A 306 6.43 7.34 -21.41
CA LYS A 306 7.78 7.38 -22.04
C LYS A 306 8.26 8.77 -22.49
N GLU A 307 7.60 9.84 -22.16
CA GLU A 307 8.16 11.16 -22.39
C GLU A 307 9.32 11.42 -21.43
N ALA A 308 10.52 11.07 -21.89
CA ALA A 308 11.77 11.38 -21.21
C ALA A 308 11.88 12.89 -21.01
N ARG A 309 11.46 13.41 -19.87
CA ARG A 309 11.95 14.70 -19.41
C ARG A 309 13.42 14.53 -19.08
N LYS A 310 14.28 15.03 -19.99
CA LYS A 310 15.68 15.24 -19.70
C LYS A 310 15.75 16.02 -18.39
N CYS A 311 16.35 15.44 -17.37
CA CYS A 311 16.79 16.18 -16.20
C CYS A 311 17.74 17.27 -16.71
N THR A 312 17.24 18.49 -16.91
CA THR A 312 18.10 19.65 -17.06
C THR A 312 18.72 19.85 -15.69
N GLY A 313 19.99 19.40 -15.59
CA GLY A 313 20.82 19.67 -14.44
C GLY A 313 21.06 21.19 -14.35
N SER A 314 20.92 21.70 -13.20
CA SER A 314 21.55 22.91 -12.69
C SER A 314 21.73 22.73 -11.18
#